data_56b76256734ff5b4a538391c6e57cecc
#
_entry.id   56b76256734ff5b4a538391c6e57cecc
#
_cell.length_a   1.000
_cell.length_b   1.000
_cell.length_c   1.000
_cell.angle_alpha   90.00
_cell.angle_beta   90.00
_cell.angle_gamma   90.00
#
_symmetry.space_group_name_H-M   'P 1'
#
loop_
_entity.id
_entity.type
_entity.pdbx_description
1 polymer ?
#
loop_
_entity_poly.entity_id
_entity_poly.type
_entity_poly.pdbx_seq_one_letter_code
_entity_poly.pdbx_strand_id
1 'polypeptide(L)'
;MIAQPEKTCLDIKASLVQAGLFSDSGNTWRISPEPYFLSKEETTFFQELGPKLLKFYSVLNRFYLDSAKGKFHPWVAEYLDAGKPQELIDFGRMKRMRQALPGIIRPDVIPTENGFAVTELDSVPGGFGLTS
;
A
#
# COMPACT_ATOMS: atom_id res chain seq x y z
N MET A 1 27.58 9.11 26.52
CA MET A 1 27.94 7.77 26.01
C MET A 1 27.13 7.58 24.76
N ILE A 2 27.73 7.62 23.57
CA ILE A 2 27.05 7.36 22.30
C ILE A 2 26.82 5.84 22.26
N ALA A 3 25.57 5.39 22.28
CA ALA A 3 25.23 3.97 22.12
C ALA A 3 25.85 3.46 20.81
N GLN A 4 26.47 2.27 20.86
CA GLN A 4 27.00 1.66 19.63
C GLN A 4 25.79 1.32 18.73
N PRO A 5 25.73 1.80 17.48
CA PRO A 5 24.56 1.63 16.60
C PRO A 5 24.16 0.16 16.41
N GLU A 6 25.17 -0.73 16.32
CA GLU A 6 24.97 -2.16 16.13
C GLU A 6 24.24 -2.81 17.32
N LYS A 7 24.59 -2.43 18.55
CA LYS A 7 23.93 -2.92 19.76
C LYS A 7 22.48 -2.45 19.80
N THR A 8 22.21 -1.21 19.42
CA THR A 8 20.85 -0.65 19.38
C THR A 8 19.97 -1.40 18.37
N CYS A 9 20.49 -1.74 17.19
CA CYS A 9 19.76 -2.54 16.20
C CYS A 9 19.43 -3.94 16.73
N LEU A 10 20.35 -4.59 17.45
CA LEU A 10 20.12 -5.90 18.06
C LEU A 10 19.07 -5.83 19.15
N ASP A 11 19.10 -4.79 20.00
CA ASP A 11 18.12 -4.58 21.06
C ASP A 11 16.70 -4.34 20.48
N ILE A 12 16.59 -3.54 19.43
CA ILE A 12 15.34 -3.33 18.71
C ILE A 12 14.84 -4.66 18.14
N LYS A 13 15.71 -5.40 17.43
CA LYS A 13 15.36 -6.69 16.84
C LYS A 13 14.88 -7.69 17.90
N ALA A 14 15.51 -7.73 19.06
CA ALA A 14 15.13 -8.61 20.17
C ALA A 14 13.80 -8.22 20.82
N SER A 15 13.39 -6.96 20.73
CA SER A 15 12.11 -6.46 21.28
C SER A 15 10.91 -6.75 20.39
N LEU A 16 11.12 -7.11 19.12
CA LEU A 16 10.02 -7.38 18.19
C LEU A 16 9.36 -8.72 18.51
N VAL A 17 8.03 -8.71 18.62
CA VAL A 17 7.21 -9.86 19.03
C VAL A 17 7.35 -11.07 18.09
N GLN A 18 7.76 -10.85 16.85
CA GLN A 18 7.97 -11.89 15.85
C GLN A 18 9.44 -11.95 15.40
N ALA A 19 10.32 -12.21 16.34
CA ALA A 19 11.77 -12.37 16.04
C ALA A 19 12.04 -13.37 14.90
N GLY A 20 11.16 -14.35 14.68
CA GLY A 20 11.25 -15.31 13.58
C GLY A 20 11.13 -14.72 12.17
N LEU A 21 10.49 -13.55 12.01
CA LEU A 21 10.44 -12.83 10.71
C LEU A 21 11.81 -12.22 10.33
N PHE A 22 12.68 -12.05 11.31
CA PHE A 22 14.01 -11.50 11.14
C PHE A 22 15.09 -12.58 11.28
N SER A 23 14.71 -13.86 11.45
CA SER A 23 15.63 -14.97 11.58
C SER A 23 16.23 -15.35 10.23
N ASP A 24 17.42 -15.60 10.25
CA ASP A 24 18.56 -15.99 9.44
C ASP A 24 18.38 -16.68 8.07
N SER A 25 17.20 -17.00 7.63
CA SER A 25 16.96 -17.68 6.34
C SER A 25 16.87 -16.73 5.16
N GLY A 26 17.77 -15.75 5.08
CA GLY A 26 17.88 -14.88 3.90
C GLY A 26 16.99 -13.63 3.91
N ASN A 27 16.33 -13.35 5.00
CA ASN A 27 15.52 -12.13 5.11
C ASN A 27 16.40 -10.94 5.49
N THR A 28 16.61 -10.05 4.52
CA THR A 28 17.53 -8.90 4.59
C THR A 28 16.90 -7.65 5.17
N TRP A 29 15.88 -7.76 6.01
CA TRP A 29 15.30 -6.61 6.69
C TRP A 29 16.36 -5.89 7.51
N ARG A 30 16.63 -4.67 7.12
CA ARG A 30 17.57 -3.80 7.83
C ARG A 30 16.80 -2.98 8.85
N ILE A 31 17.34 -2.92 10.06
CA ILE A 31 16.82 -2.08 11.14
C ILE A 31 17.75 -0.88 11.25
N SER A 32 17.19 0.32 11.18
CA SER A 32 17.94 1.54 11.47
C SER A 32 17.96 1.80 12.97
N PRO A 33 19.12 2.17 13.57
CA PRO A 33 19.17 2.62 14.96
C PRO A 33 18.57 4.01 15.16
N GLU A 34 18.36 4.74 14.08
CA GLU A 34 17.84 6.09 14.09
C GLU A 34 16.54 6.18 13.30
N PRO A 35 15.55 6.94 13.77
CA PRO A 35 14.32 7.16 13.01
C PRO A 35 14.62 7.97 11.74
N TYR A 36 13.82 7.72 10.69
CA TYR A 36 13.82 8.55 9.50
C TYR A 36 13.02 9.82 9.78
N PHE A 37 13.66 10.97 9.68
CA PHE A 37 13.00 12.26 9.87
C PHE A 37 12.53 12.83 8.53
N LEU A 38 11.22 13.06 8.43
CA LEU A 38 10.64 13.72 7.27
C LEU A 38 10.92 15.24 7.32
N SER A 39 11.34 15.80 6.21
CA SER A 39 11.35 17.25 5.99
C SER A 39 9.91 17.80 5.97
N LYS A 40 9.77 19.10 5.97
CA LYS A 40 8.46 19.75 5.84
C LYS A 40 7.79 19.44 4.49
N GLU A 41 8.57 19.43 3.43
CA GLU A 41 8.14 19.12 2.06
C GLU A 41 7.69 17.66 1.96
N GLU A 42 8.44 16.73 2.53
CA GLU A 42 8.10 15.32 2.59
C GLU A 42 6.83 15.08 3.42
N THR A 43 6.71 15.76 4.55
CA THR A 43 5.50 15.71 5.38
C THR A 43 4.28 16.19 4.59
N THR A 44 4.39 17.30 3.86
CA THR A 44 3.32 17.82 3.02
C THR A 44 2.94 16.82 1.93
N PHE A 45 3.93 16.21 1.27
CA PHE A 45 3.69 15.16 0.27
C PHE A 45 2.82 14.03 0.83
N PHE A 46 3.18 13.47 2.00
CA PHE A 46 2.41 12.37 2.60
C PHE A 46 1.02 12.79 3.07
N GLN A 47 0.85 14.00 3.60
CA GLN A 47 -0.46 14.54 3.96
C GLN A 47 -1.39 14.67 2.75
N GLU A 48 -0.86 15.06 1.60
CA GLU A 48 -1.62 15.21 0.36
C GLU A 48 -1.85 13.88 -0.37
N LEU A 49 -1.00 12.88 -0.14
CA LEU A 49 -1.05 11.61 -0.86
C LEU A 49 -2.37 10.87 -0.63
N GLY A 50 -2.84 10.79 0.62
CA GLY A 50 -4.07 10.09 0.97
C GLY A 50 -5.29 10.54 0.15
N PRO A 51 -5.65 11.83 0.14
CA PRO A 51 -6.74 12.35 -0.70
C PRO A 51 -6.56 12.07 -2.20
N LYS A 52 -5.33 12.13 -2.72
CA LYS A 52 -5.01 11.82 -4.11
C LYS A 52 -5.27 10.35 -4.43
N LEU A 53 -4.86 9.44 -3.54
CA LEU A 53 -5.10 8.00 -3.70
C LEU A 53 -6.60 7.66 -3.63
N LEU A 54 -7.35 8.23 -2.71
CA LEU A 54 -8.80 8.02 -2.65
C LEU A 54 -9.49 8.49 -3.94
N LYS A 55 -9.10 9.63 -4.47
CA LYS A 55 -9.61 10.12 -5.76
C LYS A 55 -9.24 9.17 -6.91
N PHE A 56 -8.00 8.69 -6.94
CA PHE A 56 -7.52 7.74 -7.94
C PHE A 56 -8.36 6.46 -7.94
N TYR A 57 -8.55 5.82 -6.78
CA TYR A 57 -9.38 4.63 -6.66
C TYR A 57 -10.83 4.87 -7.05
N SER A 58 -11.40 6.01 -6.66
CA SER A 58 -12.77 6.37 -7.04
C SER A 58 -12.93 6.50 -8.55
N VAL A 59 -11.95 7.10 -9.23
CA VAL A 59 -11.95 7.25 -10.69
C VAL A 59 -11.80 5.89 -11.36
N LEU A 60 -10.86 5.05 -10.92
CA LEU A 60 -10.66 3.71 -11.47
C LEU A 60 -11.90 2.82 -11.30
N ASN A 61 -12.52 2.87 -10.13
CA ASN A 61 -13.74 2.11 -9.86
C ASN A 61 -14.89 2.54 -10.79
N ARG A 62 -15.06 3.85 -10.96
CA ARG A 62 -16.05 4.38 -11.92
C ARG A 62 -15.75 3.96 -13.35
N PHE A 63 -14.48 4.04 -13.74
CA PHE A 63 -14.02 3.64 -15.07
C PHE A 63 -14.33 2.16 -15.36
N TYR A 64 -14.03 1.25 -14.42
CA TYR A 64 -14.41 -0.14 -14.51
C TYR A 64 -15.93 -0.34 -14.66
N LEU A 65 -16.72 0.31 -13.80
CA LEU A 65 -18.17 0.17 -13.82
C LEU A 65 -18.82 0.72 -15.10
N ASP A 66 -18.28 1.79 -15.67
CA ASP A 66 -18.76 2.34 -16.94
C ASP A 66 -18.35 1.44 -18.12
N SER A 67 -17.15 0.83 -18.08
CA SER A 67 -16.73 -0.21 -19.02
C SER A 67 -17.67 -1.42 -18.96
N ALA A 68 -17.96 -1.94 -17.77
CA ALA A 68 -18.84 -3.08 -17.56
C ALA A 68 -20.31 -2.84 -18.04
N LYS A 69 -20.70 -1.59 -18.19
CA LYS A 69 -22.01 -1.19 -18.73
C LYS A 69 -21.99 -0.88 -20.24
N GLY A 70 -20.84 -1.07 -20.88
CA GLY A 70 -20.66 -0.71 -22.29
C GLY A 70 -20.65 0.78 -22.59
N LYS A 71 -20.50 1.65 -21.58
CA LYS A 71 -20.40 3.10 -21.76
C LYS A 71 -19.00 3.57 -22.11
N PHE A 72 -18.03 2.72 -21.91
CA PHE A 72 -16.63 2.95 -22.18
C PHE A 72 -16.01 1.66 -22.70
N HIS A 73 -14.73 1.67 -23.08
CA HIS A 73 -14.01 0.53 -23.68
C HIS A 73 -14.29 -0.79 -22.96
N PRO A 74 -15.01 -1.74 -23.59
CA PRO A 74 -15.46 -2.98 -22.92
C PRO A 74 -14.30 -3.86 -22.43
N TRP A 75 -13.18 -3.83 -23.14
CA TRP A 75 -12.00 -4.62 -22.81
C TRP A 75 -11.46 -4.39 -21.39
N VAL A 76 -11.72 -3.21 -20.78
CA VAL A 76 -11.26 -2.91 -19.43
C VAL A 76 -11.94 -3.81 -18.41
N ALA A 77 -13.27 -3.93 -18.50
CA ALA A 77 -14.02 -4.84 -17.63
C ALA A 77 -13.69 -6.29 -17.94
N GLU A 78 -13.58 -6.67 -19.22
CA GLU A 78 -13.22 -8.01 -19.66
C GLU A 78 -11.85 -8.42 -19.08
N TYR A 79 -10.86 -7.54 -19.16
CA TYR A 79 -9.52 -7.80 -18.63
C TYR A 79 -9.52 -7.92 -17.10
N LEU A 80 -10.19 -7.00 -16.41
CA LEU A 80 -10.22 -6.99 -14.95
C LEU A 80 -11.06 -8.12 -14.35
N ASP A 81 -12.02 -8.66 -15.09
CA ASP A 81 -12.86 -9.77 -14.65
C ASP A 81 -12.27 -11.15 -15.05
N ALA A 82 -11.30 -11.16 -15.94
CA ALA A 82 -10.68 -12.40 -16.41
C ALA A 82 -10.20 -13.27 -15.24
N GLY A 83 -10.63 -14.54 -15.25
CA GLY A 83 -10.27 -15.52 -14.23
C GLY A 83 -10.99 -15.38 -12.88
N LYS A 84 -11.89 -14.41 -12.72
CA LYS A 84 -12.71 -14.28 -11.50
C LYS A 84 -13.98 -15.13 -11.57
N PRO A 85 -14.43 -15.73 -10.46
CA PRO A 85 -15.76 -16.34 -10.36
C PRO A 85 -16.87 -15.33 -10.66
N GLN A 86 -17.94 -15.78 -11.36
CA GLN A 86 -19.03 -14.90 -11.75
C GLN A 86 -19.72 -14.25 -10.53
N GLU A 87 -19.85 -14.99 -9.44
CA GLU A 87 -20.45 -14.49 -8.19
C GLU A 87 -19.68 -13.32 -7.61
N LEU A 88 -18.34 -13.32 -7.73
CA LEU A 88 -17.48 -12.23 -7.25
C LEU A 88 -17.67 -10.98 -8.14
N ILE A 89 -17.77 -11.16 -9.45
CA ILE A 89 -18.04 -10.10 -10.41
C ILE A 89 -19.38 -9.46 -10.12
N ASP A 90 -20.43 -10.28 -9.95
CA ASP A 90 -21.79 -9.81 -9.68
C ASP A 90 -21.87 -9.07 -8.34
N PHE A 91 -21.21 -9.61 -7.30
CA PHE A 91 -21.13 -8.94 -6.00
C PHE A 91 -20.48 -7.55 -6.12
N GLY A 92 -19.33 -7.43 -6.79
CA GLY A 92 -18.61 -6.16 -6.99
C GLY A 92 -19.44 -5.13 -7.76
N ARG A 93 -20.32 -5.58 -8.66
CA ARG A 93 -21.20 -4.73 -9.47
C ARG A 93 -22.52 -4.33 -8.81
N MET A 94 -22.84 -4.86 -7.62
CA MET A 94 -24.05 -4.49 -6.87
C MET A 94 -24.07 -2.98 -6.58
N LYS A 95 -25.26 -2.40 -6.55
CA LYS A 95 -25.46 -0.95 -6.28
C LYS A 95 -24.74 -0.49 -5.00
N ARG A 96 -24.81 -1.30 -3.93
CA ARG A 96 -24.17 -1.00 -2.62
C ARG A 96 -22.65 -1.01 -2.66
N MET A 97 -22.04 -1.73 -3.64
CA MET A 97 -20.58 -1.86 -3.77
C MET A 97 -19.95 -0.82 -4.70
N ARG A 98 -20.78 -0.09 -5.46
CA ARG A 98 -20.28 0.84 -6.51
C ARG A 98 -19.43 1.99 -6.00
N GLN A 99 -19.55 2.33 -4.73
CA GLN A 99 -18.75 3.39 -4.09
C GLN A 99 -17.83 2.83 -3.01
N ALA A 100 -17.77 1.50 -2.87
CA ALA A 100 -16.86 0.87 -1.92
C ALA A 100 -15.41 1.06 -2.39
N LEU A 101 -14.59 1.54 -1.50
CA LEU A 101 -13.16 1.66 -1.67
C LEU A 101 -12.46 0.79 -0.63
N PRO A 102 -11.20 0.40 -0.85
CA PRO A 102 -10.43 -0.29 0.18
C PRO A 102 -10.40 0.52 1.47
N GLY A 103 -10.61 -0.15 2.61
CA GLY A 103 -10.56 0.50 3.92
C GLY A 103 -9.15 0.97 4.30
N ILE A 104 -8.15 0.33 3.69
CA ILE A 104 -6.73 0.63 3.88
C ILE A 104 -6.05 0.53 2.52
N ILE A 105 -5.20 1.48 2.23
CA ILE A 105 -4.34 1.52 1.04
C ILE A 105 -2.92 1.74 1.52
N ARG A 106 -2.01 0.83 1.17
CA ARG A 106 -0.58 0.98 1.44
C ARG A 106 0.15 1.29 0.13
N PRO A 107 0.58 2.54 -0.07
CA PRO A 107 1.46 2.87 -1.18
C PRO A 107 2.90 2.45 -0.85
N ASP A 108 3.59 1.84 -1.80
CA ASP A 108 5.02 1.71 -1.76
C ASP A 108 5.64 2.97 -2.39
N VAL A 109 6.48 3.64 -1.62
CA VAL A 109 7.01 4.96 -1.97
C VAL A 109 8.52 4.92 -1.97
N ILE A 110 9.14 5.35 -3.06
CA ILE A 110 10.59 5.39 -3.24
C ILE A 110 11.06 6.86 -3.27
N PRO A 111 12.01 7.26 -2.40
CA PRO A 111 12.67 8.54 -2.51
C PRO A 111 13.45 8.64 -3.83
N THR A 112 13.36 9.78 -4.50
CA THR A 112 14.07 10.09 -5.74
C THR A 112 14.73 11.46 -5.63
N GLU A 113 15.57 11.82 -6.57
CA GLU A 113 16.21 13.15 -6.64
C GLU A 113 15.18 14.29 -6.76
N ASN A 114 13.99 14.00 -7.29
CA ASN A 114 12.92 14.98 -7.54
C ASN A 114 11.73 14.83 -6.57
N GLY A 115 11.93 14.21 -5.41
CA GLY A 115 10.88 13.93 -4.43
C GLY A 115 10.57 12.43 -4.31
N PHE A 116 9.30 12.04 -4.39
CA PHE A 116 8.88 10.65 -4.19
C PHE A 116 8.17 10.07 -5.42
N ALA A 117 8.43 8.80 -5.71
CA ALA A 117 7.68 8.02 -6.67
C ALA A 117 6.82 6.98 -5.93
N VAL A 118 5.53 6.91 -6.25
CA VAL A 118 4.64 5.84 -5.81
C VAL A 118 4.73 4.72 -6.84
N THR A 119 5.18 3.54 -6.42
CA THR A 119 5.48 2.42 -7.31
C THR A 119 4.44 1.31 -7.26
N GLU A 120 3.79 1.14 -6.11
CA GLU A 120 2.77 0.11 -5.92
C GLU A 120 1.67 0.61 -4.99
N LEU A 121 0.45 0.10 -5.17
CA LEU A 121 -0.69 0.35 -4.30
C LEU A 121 -1.28 -0.98 -3.85
N ASP A 122 -1.03 -1.36 -2.60
CA ASP A 122 -1.63 -2.54 -2.00
C ASP A 122 -2.94 -2.16 -1.30
N SER A 123 -4.05 -2.75 -1.72
CA SER A 123 -5.38 -2.54 -1.14
C SER A 123 -5.81 -3.62 -0.15
N VAL A 124 -4.97 -4.64 0.04
CA VAL A 124 -5.13 -5.69 1.06
C VAL A 124 -3.79 -5.91 1.77
N PRO A 125 -3.21 -4.84 2.35
CA PRO A 125 -1.86 -4.91 2.90
C PRO A 125 -1.78 -5.86 4.09
N GLY A 126 -0.76 -6.73 4.09
CA GLY A 126 -0.39 -7.55 5.23
C GLY A 126 0.62 -6.85 6.15
N GLY A 127 0.98 -7.50 7.26
CA GLY A 127 2.09 -7.07 8.10
C GLY A 127 1.83 -5.86 9.00
N PHE A 128 0.59 -5.49 9.26
CA PHE A 128 0.25 -4.35 10.13
C PHE A 128 0.88 -4.42 11.52
N GLY A 129 0.98 -5.62 12.09
CA GLY A 129 1.59 -5.81 13.40
C GLY A 129 3.11 -5.56 13.43
N LEU A 130 3.74 -5.34 12.28
CA LEU A 130 5.16 -5.02 12.17
C LEU A 130 5.44 -3.53 12.04
N THR A 131 4.41 -2.75 11.70
CA THR A 131 4.51 -1.32 11.40
C THR A 131 3.76 -0.44 12.39
N SER A 132 3.16 -1.05 13.41
CA SER A 132 2.41 -0.38 14.48
C SER A 132 3.28 0.06 15.64
#